data_c5005c93a462cbd56578b626b1f28bff
#
_entry.id   c5005c93a462cbd56578b626b1f28bff
#
_cell.length_a   1.000
_cell.length_b   1.000
_cell.length_c   1.000
_cell.angle_alpha   90.00
_cell.angle_beta   90.00
_cell.angle_gamma   90.00
#
_symmetry.space_group_name_H-M   'P 1'
#
loop_
_entity.id
_entity.type
_entity.pdbx_description
1 polymer ?
#
loop_
_entity_poly.entity_id
_entity_poly.type
_entity_poly.pdbx_seq_one_letter_code
_entity_poly.pdbx_strand_id
1 'polypeptide(L)'
;MAPLDGRYALTQVRLQARHGLRPVASDWAALEASGDLPTALGLLADWPATRWVRRLGRRPAPREVERAVRVAWLDEVSEIADWLPQRDRALVLWLRWLPWLPALQKLARGGRAPDWTREDPLLGPVVATEPDRRGAALERGELAPLAGSITDGADPGRAWLDHWRTLWPGRGPLRRALESLAGDARVAIDRLGTLPPGSGSDTVVAGLRRRLEIRFRRNPLAPAGTVAWLGLRGLELRRVRGALVVRALRSPSTGA
;
A
#
# COMPACT_ATOMS: atom_id res chain seq x y z
N MET A 1 28.90 -3.23 19.82
CA MET A 1 27.70 -2.50 19.42
C MET A 1 28.07 -1.66 18.21
N ALA A 2 27.55 -1.95 17.02
CA ALA A 2 27.81 -1.12 15.86
C ALA A 2 27.28 0.30 16.12
N PRO A 3 27.98 1.37 15.67
CA PRO A 3 27.49 2.73 15.85
C PRO A 3 26.11 2.86 15.20
N LEU A 4 25.17 3.46 15.92
CA LEU A 4 23.84 3.77 15.39
C LEU A 4 24.03 4.69 14.17
N ASP A 5 23.58 4.20 13.01
CA ASP A 5 23.63 5.00 11.80
C ASP A 5 22.74 6.24 11.99
N GLY A 6 23.32 7.43 11.93
CA GLY A 6 22.59 8.69 12.16
C GLY A 6 21.39 8.89 11.24
N ARG A 7 21.38 8.23 10.08
CA ARG A 7 20.21 8.21 9.18
C ARG A 7 18.99 7.56 9.79
N TYR A 8 19.16 6.47 10.57
CA TYR A 8 18.04 5.87 11.28
C TYR A 8 17.47 6.78 12.37
N ALA A 9 18.32 7.51 13.09
CA ALA A 9 17.84 8.47 14.08
C ALA A 9 16.98 9.56 13.42
N LEU A 10 17.45 10.13 12.33
CA LEU A 10 16.71 11.14 11.57
C LEU A 10 15.41 10.58 10.99
N THR A 11 15.45 9.37 10.39
CA THR A 11 14.26 8.69 9.88
C THR A 11 13.24 8.49 11.00
N GLN A 12 13.67 8.00 12.17
CA GLN A 12 12.78 7.77 13.30
C GLN A 12 12.11 9.05 13.78
N VAL A 13 12.86 10.15 13.91
CA VAL A 13 12.30 11.45 14.31
C VAL A 13 11.21 11.89 13.33
N ARG A 14 11.47 11.80 12.02
CA ARG A 14 10.49 12.15 10.98
C ARG A 14 9.26 11.26 11.02
N LEU A 15 9.43 9.95 11.20
CA LEU A 15 8.31 9.01 11.31
C LEU A 15 7.48 9.25 12.56
N GLN A 16 8.11 9.57 13.71
CA GLN A 16 7.39 9.90 14.94
C GLN A 16 6.60 11.21 14.80
N ALA A 17 7.19 12.24 14.19
CA ALA A 17 6.47 13.49 13.90
C ALA A 17 5.23 13.23 13.02
N ARG A 18 5.38 12.45 11.95
CA ARG A 18 4.25 12.06 11.10
C ARG A 18 3.23 11.19 11.85
N HIS A 19 3.69 10.32 12.75
CA HIS A 19 2.79 9.49 13.56
C HIS A 19 1.91 10.33 14.48
N GLY A 20 2.46 11.39 15.07
CA GLY A 20 1.71 12.34 15.90
C GLY A 20 0.66 13.17 15.12
N LEU A 21 0.83 13.30 13.79
CA LEU A 21 -0.08 14.02 12.90
C LEU A 21 -1.15 13.11 12.25
N ARG A 22 -1.25 11.85 12.66
CA ARG A 22 -2.25 10.92 12.12
C ARG A 22 -3.65 11.30 12.57
N PRO A 23 -4.67 11.09 11.71
CA PRO A 23 -6.06 11.36 12.07
C PRO A 23 -6.48 10.56 13.31
N VAL A 24 -7.15 11.22 14.23
CA VAL A 24 -7.71 10.62 15.44
C VAL A 24 -9.12 10.07 15.20
N ALA A 25 -9.72 9.44 16.21
CA ALA A 25 -11.04 8.80 16.05
C ALA A 25 -12.14 9.78 15.61
N SER A 26 -12.12 11.02 16.13
CA SER A 26 -13.07 12.07 15.74
C SER A 26 -12.95 12.49 14.28
N ASP A 27 -11.72 12.55 13.73
CA ASP A 27 -11.49 12.89 12.34
C ASP A 27 -12.09 11.83 11.41
N TRP A 28 -11.86 10.56 11.74
CA TRP A 28 -12.45 9.46 11.00
C TRP A 28 -13.97 9.43 11.11
N ALA A 29 -14.54 9.70 12.28
CA ALA A 29 -15.99 9.80 12.44
C ALA A 29 -16.58 10.94 11.60
N ALA A 30 -15.93 12.10 11.56
CA ALA A 30 -16.33 13.23 10.72
C ALA A 30 -16.28 12.86 9.22
N LEU A 31 -15.22 12.18 8.78
CA LEU A 31 -15.11 11.71 7.39
C LEU A 31 -16.22 10.69 7.05
N GLU A 32 -16.53 9.77 7.94
CA GLU A 32 -17.58 8.76 7.74
C GLU A 32 -18.98 9.37 7.72
N ALA A 33 -19.21 10.37 8.57
CA ALA A 33 -20.48 11.11 8.63
C ALA A 33 -20.67 12.08 7.45
N SER A 34 -19.62 12.44 6.70
CA SER A 34 -19.76 13.35 5.56
C SER A 34 -20.68 12.74 4.48
N GLY A 35 -21.72 13.49 4.08
CA GLY A 35 -22.77 12.99 3.18
C GLY A 35 -22.34 12.93 1.72
N ASP A 36 -21.41 13.77 1.29
CA ASP A 36 -21.03 13.95 -0.11
C ASP A 36 -19.51 13.97 -0.32
N LEU A 37 -19.12 13.88 -1.59
CA LEU A 37 -17.71 13.85 -2.00
C LEU A 37 -16.98 15.18 -1.77
N PRO A 38 -17.54 16.37 -2.09
CA PRO A 38 -16.89 17.64 -1.82
C PRO A 38 -16.58 17.86 -0.34
N THR A 39 -17.52 17.57 0.55
CA THR A 39 -17.30 17.66 2.01
C THR A 39 -16.21 16.70 2.48
N ALA A 40 -16.20 15.45 2.00
CA ALA A 40 -15.14 14.50 2.32
C ALA A 40 -13.77 14.96 1.84
N LEU A 41 -13.67 15.53 0.62
CA LEU A 41 -12.43 16.08 0.08
C LEU A 41 -11.94 17.28 0.91
N GLY A 42 -12.86 18.16 1.34
CA GLY A 42 -12.54 19.28 2.23
C GLY A 42 -11.91 18.83 3.53
N LEU A 43 -12.54 17.89 4.25
CA LEU A 43 -12.02 17.33 5.48
C LEU A 43 -10.62 16.72 5.28
N LEU A 44 -10.44 15.93 4.23
CA LEU A 44 -9.16 15.29 3.93
C LEU A 44 -8.06 16.29 3.53
N ALA A 45 -8.40 17.41 2.90
CA ALA A 45 -7.44 18.44 2.52
C ALA A 45 -6.77 19.10 3.74
N ASP A 46 -7.41 19.09 4.90
CA ASP A 46 -6.88 19.63 6.15
C ASP A 46 -5.95 18.64 6.88
N TRP A 47 -6.02 17.36 6.57
CA TRP A 47 -5.12 16.39 7.18
C TRP A 47 -3.73 16.43 6.53
N PRO A 48 -2.66 16.58 7.29
CA PRO A 48 -1.30 16.66 6.74
C PRO A 48 -0.93 15.49 5.84
N ALA A 49 -1.43 14.30 6.17
CA ALA A 49 -1.11 13.06 5.47
C ALA A 49 -1.89 12.83 4.18
N THR A 50 -2.92 13.63 3.91
CA THR A 50 -3.79 13.47 2.73
C THR A 50 -3.82 14.70 1.83
N ARG A 51 -2.82 15.58 1.94
CA ARG A 51 -2.71 16.80 1.10
C ARG A 51 -2.78 16.53 -0.41
N TRP A 52 -2.48 15.31 -0.84
CA TRP A 52 -2.59 14.91 -2.24
C TRP A 52 -4.03 15.02 -2.77
N VAL A 53 -5.07 14.95 -1.92
CA VAL A 53 -6.47 15.13 -2.35
C VAL A 53 -6.73 16.53 -2.92
N ARG A 54 -5.92 17.54 -2.58
CA ARG A 54 -6.02 18.90 -3.15
C ARG A 54 -5.75 18.94 -4.65
N ARG A 55 -5.11 17.90 -5.21
CA ARG A 55 -4.89 17.75 -6.65
C ARG A 55 -6.09 17.14 -7.37
N LEU A 56 -7.06 16.60 -6.62
CA LEU A 56 -8.31 16.10 -7.18
C LEU A 56 -9.26 17.27 -7.44
N GLY A 57 -10.01 17.19 -8.54
CA GLY A 57 -11.12 18.10 -8.79
C GLY A 57 -12.22 17.98 -7.73
N ARG A 58 -13.19 18.88 -7.79
CA ARG A 58 -14.33 18.88 -6.82
C ARG A 58 -15.20 17.62 -6.90
N ARG A 59 -15.23 16.94 -8.06
CA ARG A 59 -16.00 15.71 -8.31
C ARG A 59 -15.16 14.72 -9.11
N PRO A 60 -14.08 14.17 -8.51
CA PRO A 60 -13.24 13.20 -9.20
C PRO A 60 -14.03 11.91 -9.48
N ALA A 61 -13.82 11.33 -10.64
CA ALA A 61 -14.30 10.01 -10.95
C ALA A 61 -13.61 8.96 -10.07
N PRO A 62 -14.24 7.80 -9.79
CA PRO A 62 -13.63 6.73 -8.99
C PRO A 62 -12.23 6.35 -9.46
N ARG A 63 -11.99 6.29 -10.77
CA ARG A 63 -10.68 5.99 -11.37
C ARG A 63 -9.61 7.03 -11.03
N GLU A 64 -9.99 8.30 -10.93
CA GLU A 64 -9.07 9.39 -10.56
C GLU A 64 -8.65 9.28 -9.09
N VAL A 65 -9.61 8.96 -8.20
CA VAL A 65 -9.32 8.67 -6.79
C VAL A 65 -8.36 7.49 -6.67
N GLU A 66 -8.63 6.39 -7.37
CA GLU A 66 -7.77 5.20 -7.38
C GLU A 66 -6.35 5.51 -7.85
N ARG A 67 -6.21 6.27 -8.91
CA ARG A 67 -4.91 6.72 -9.43
C ARG A 67 -4.18 7.59 -8.41
N ALA A 68 -4.87 8.58 -7.83
CA ALA A 68 -4.28 9.49 -6.86
C ALA A 68 -3.78 8.78 -5.61
N VAL A 69 -4.52 7.78 -5.11
CA VAL A 69 -4.10 6.95 -3.97
C VAL A 69 -2.84 6.15 -4.30
N ARG A 70 -2.75 5.54 -5.51
CA ARG A 70 -1.53 4.82 -5.92
C ARG A 70 -0.32 5.74 -6.02
N VAL A 71 -0.50 6.92 -6.64
CA VAL A 71 0.58 7.93 -6.72
C VAL A 71 1.02 8.37 -5.33
N ALA A 72 0.08 8.68 -4.44
CA ALA A 72 0.40 9.07 -3.07
C ALA A 72 1.17 7.98 -2.31
N TRP A 73 0.84 6.70 -2.54
CA TRP A 73 1.59 5.59 -1.97
C TRP A 73 3.01 5.49 -2.52
N LEU A 74 3.18 5.62 -3.85
CA LEU A 74 4.50 5.61 -4.49
C LEU A 74 5.40 6.72 -3.97
N ASP A 75 4.86 7.95 -3.91
CA ASP A 75 5.58 9.13 -3.42
C ASP A 75 6.03 8.91 -1.98
N GLU A 76 5.15 8.41 -1.12
CA GLU A 76 5.44 8.20 0.30
C GLU A 76 6.49 7.11 0.53
N VAL A 77 6.39 5.97 -0.16
CA VAL A 77 7.38 4.90 -0.08
C VAL A 77 8.74 5.38 -0.57
N SER A 78 8.78 6.11 -1.69
CA SER A 78 10.02 6.64 -2.27
C SER A 78 10.69 7.65 -1.34
N GLU A 79 9.92 8.61 -0.83
CA GLU A 79 10.42 9.62 0.12
C GLU A 79 11.03 8.98 1.37
N ILE A 80 10.36 7.98 1.94
CA ILE A 80 10.83 7.31 3.15
C ILE A 80 12.07 6.45 2.86
N ALA A 81 12.11 5.80 1.71
CA ALA A 81 13.29 5.04 1.30
C ALA A 81 14.54 5.92 1.19
N ASP A 82 14.40 7.18 0.74
CA ASP A 82 15.50 8.15 0.63
C ASP A 82 16.07 8.57 2.00
N TRP A 83 15.30 8.44 3.06
CA TRP A 83 15.79 8.72 4.42
C TRP A 83 16.65 7.60 4.99
N LEU A 84 16.52 6.38 4.42
CA LEU A 84 17.19 5.19 4.93
C LEU A 84 18.64 5.06 4.45
N PRO A 85 19.49 4.32 5.17
CA PRO A 85 20.75 3.85 4.66
C PRO A 85 20.58 3.07 3.35
N GLN A 86 21.55 3.21 2.43
CA GLN A 86 21.49 2.60 1.09
C GLN A 86 21.20 1.10 1.12
N ARG A 87 21.80 0.37 2.09
CA ARG A 87 21.63 -1.08 2.25
C ARG A 87 20.19 -1.54 2.53
N ASP A 88 19.32 -0.64 3.05
CA ASP A 88 17.96 -0.97 3.47
C ASP A 88 16.90 -0.35 2.55
N ARG A 89 17.32 0.46 1.56
CA ARG A 89 16.39 1.13 0.64
C ARG A 89 15.61 0.14 -0.21
N ALA A 90 16.27 -0.88 -0.74
CA ALA A 90 15.64 -1.84 -1.65
C ALA A 90 14.46 -2.56 -1.00
N LEU A 91 14.58 -2.97 0.27
CA LEU A 91 13.50 -3.66 1.00
C LEU A 91 12.28 -2.76 1.22
N VAL A 92 12.48 -1.43 1.37
CA VAL A 92 11.37 -0.48 1.52
C VAL A 92 10.80 -0.11 0.16
N LEU A 93 11.63 0.16 -0.84
CA LEU A 93 11.18 0.47 -2.20
C LEU A 93 10.32 -0.64 -2.79
N TRP A 94 10.56 -1.90 -2.46
CA TRP A 94 9.75 -3.01 -2.95
C TRP A 94 8.28 -2.94 -2.49
N LEU A 95 7.99 -2.29 -1.35
CA LEU A 95 6.62 -2.08 -0.86
C LEU A 95 5.78 -1.21 -1.79
N ARG A 96 6.40 -0.41 -2.67
CA ARG A 96 5.67 0.44 -3.62
C ARG A 96 4.73 -0.35 -4.53
N TRP A 97 5.01 -1.63 -4.78
CA TRP A 97 4.24 -2.50 -5.67
C TRP A 97 3.00 -3.15 -5.04
N LEU A 98 2.79 -2.98 -3.73
CA LEU A 98 1.61 -3.54 -3.04
C LEU A 98 0.26 -3.17 -3.68
N PRO A 99 0.02 -1.94 -4.16
CA PRO A 99 -1.26 -1.59 -4.80
C PRO A 99 -1.55 -2.32 -6.12
N TRP A 100 -0.53 -2.89 -6.78
CA TRP A 100 -0.70 -3.61 -8.04
C TRP A 100 -1.00 -5.10 -7.85
N LEU A 101 -0.69 -5.66 -6.67
CA LEU A 101 -0.89 -7.08 -6.40
C LEU A 101 -2.31 -7.58 -6.66
N PRO A 102 -3.40 -6.88 -6.29
CA PRO A 102 -4.75 -7.35 -6.58
C PRO A 102 -5.04 -7.50 -8.08
N ALA A 103 -4.49 -6.62 -8.91
CA ALA A 103 -4.64 -6.71 -10.37
C ALA A 103 -3.83 -7.88 -10.93
N LEU A 104 -2.60 -8.06 -10.47
CA LEU A 104 -1.74 -9.19 -10.86
C LEU A 104 -2.35 -10.53 -10.43
N GLN A 105 -2.89 -10.62 -9.22
CA GLN A 105 -3.60 -11.82 -8.74
C GLN A 105 -4.81 -12.16 -9.60
N LYS A 106 -5.54 -11.14 -10.06
CA LYS A 106 -6.67 -11.35 -10.97
C LYS A 106 -6.22 -11.85 -12.33
N LEU A 107 -5.12 -11.31 -12.86
CA LEU A 107 -4.51 -11.75 -14.13
C LEU A 107 -3.98 -13.19 -14.04
N ALA A 108 -3.29 -13.55 -12.95
CA ALA A 108 -2.77 -14.90 -12.73
C ALA A 108 -3.87 -15.97 -12.70
N ARG A 109 -5.09 -15.59 -12.25
CA ARG A 109 -6.27 -16.47 -12.27
C ARG A 109 -7.03 -16.47 -13.60
N GLY A 110 -6.46 -15.91 -14.66
CA GLY A 110 -7.11 -15.79 -15.98
C GLY A 110 -8.25 -14.76 -16.02
N GLY A 111 -8.42 -13.95 -14.97
CA GLY A 111 -9.46 -12.94 -14.91
C GLY A 111 -9.14 -11.71 -15.78
N ARG A 112 -10.21 -10.99 -16.18
CA ARG A 112 -10.05 -9.71 -16.90
C ARG A 112 -9.40 -8.67 -15.98
N ALA A 113 -8.36 -8.02 -16.47
CA ALA A 113 -7.72 -6.92 -15.77
C ALA A 113 -8.70 -5.77 -15.48
N PRO A 114 -8.57 -5.08 -14.34
CA PRO A 114 -9.32 -3.85 -14.09
C PRO A 114 -9.05 -2.80 -15.18
N ASP A 115 -10.04 -2.01 -15.56
CA ASP A 115 -9.91 -1.07 -16.70
C ASP A 115 -8.79 -0.03 -16.51
N TRP A 116 -8.55 0.40 -15.26
CA TRP A 116 -7.47 1.33 -14.94
C TRP A 116 -6.06 0.80 -15.30
N THR A 117 -5.87 -0.51 -15.40
CA THR A 117 -4.56 -1.11 -15.71
C THR A 117 -4.11 -0.82 -17.12
N ARG A 118 -5.03 -0.52 -18.03
CA ARG A 118 -4.70 -0.16 -19.43
C ARG A 118 -3.97 1.18 -19.53
N GLU A 119 -4.29 2.11 -18.63
CA GLU A 119 -3.68 3.44 -18.55
C GLU A 119 -2.47 3.47 -17.59
N ASP A 120 -2.21 2.37 -16.89
CA ASP A 120 -1.11 2.27 -15.95
C ASP A 120 0.21 2.02 -16.70
N PRO A 121 1.26 2.83 -16.47
CA PRO A 121 2.51 2.71 -17.22
C PRO A 121 3.22 1.36 -17.03
N LEU A 122 2.97 0.66 -15.92
CA LEU A 122 3.59 -0.64 -15.63
C LEU A 122 2.75 -1.80 -16.15
N LEU A 123 1.43 -1.78 -15.90
CA LEU A 123 0.55 -2.87 -16.28
C LEU A 123 -0.04 -2.73 -17.67
N GLY A 124 -0.11 -1.51 -18.23
CA GLY A 124 -0.65 -1.28 -19.57
C GLY A 124 0.00 -2.17 -20.64
N PRO A 125 1.33 -2.21 -20.74
CA PRO A 125 2.02 -3.11 -21.68
C PRO A 125 1.73 -4.59 -21.42
N VAL A 126 1.58 -5.00 -20.16
CA VAL A 126 1.28 -6.40 -19.79
C VAL A 126 -0.15 -6.78 -20.17
N VAL A 127 -1.10 -5.89 -19.91
CA VAL A 127 -2.52 -6.13 -20.20
C VAL A 127 -2.83 -6.10 -21.69
N ALA A 128 -2.09 -5.28 -22.46
CA ALA A 128 -2.18 -5.22 -23.92
C ALA A 128 -1.61 -6.48 -24.60
N THR A 129 -0.84 -7.29 -23.88
CA THR A 129 -0.19 -8.48 -24.39
C THR A 129 -1.11 -9.70 -24.22
N GLU A 130 -1.04 -10.65 -25.16
CA GLU A 130 -1.76 -11.92 -25.08
C GLU A 130 -1.44 -12.67 -23.77
N PRO A 131 -2.40 -13.41 -23.19
CA PRO A 131 -2.26 -14.04 -21.88
C PRO A 131 -0.99 -14.88 -21.68
N ASP A 132 -0.61 -15.67 -22.69
CA ASP A 132 0.57 -16.52 -22.72
C ASP A 132 1.91 -15.77 -22.72
N ARG A 133 1.89 -14.51 -23.15
CA ARG A 133 3.08 -13.64 -23.24
C ARG A 133 3.19 -12.61 -22.11
N ARG A 134 2.23 -12.56 -21.21
CA ARG A 134 2.20 -11.58 -20.10
C ARG A 134 3.39 -11.72 -19.16
N GLY A 135 3.82 -12.96 -18.87
CA GLY A 135 5.02 -13.21 -18.08
C GLY A 135 6.25 -12.54 -18.70
N ALA A 136 6.49 -12.80 -19.98
CA ALA A 136 7.62 -12.19 -20.71
C ALA A 136 7.51 -10.65 -20.81
N ALA A 137 6.31 -10.09 -20.80
CA ALA A 137 6.12 -8.63 -20.73
C ALA A 137 6.53 -8.07 -19.35
N LEU A 138 6.24 -8.79 -18.25
CA LEU A 138 6.65 -8.40 -16.90
C LEU A 138 8.16 -8.52 -16.68
N GLU A 139 8.82 -9.53 -17.27
CA GLU A 139 10.27 -9.74 -17.13
C GLU A 139 11.11 -8.53 -17.56
N ARG A 140 10.59 -7.70 -18.46
CA ARG A 140 11.25 -6.50 -18.95
C ARG A 140 11.15 -5.29 -18.03
N GLY A 141 10.38 -5.40 -16.94
CA GLY A 141 10.07 -4.28 -16.06
C GLY A 141 10.48 -4.52 -14.61
N GLU A 142 10.14 -3.58 -13.76
CA GLU A 142 10.45 -3.61 -12.32
C GLU A 142 9.68 -4.71 -11.57
N LEU A 143 8.66 -5.31 -12.19
CA LEU A 143 7.89 -6.43 -11.66
C LEU A 143 8.39 -7.79 -12.17
N ALA A 144 9.57 -7.85 -12.80
CA ALA A 144 10.19 -9.08 -13.27
C ALA A 144 10.19 -10.25 -12.25
N PRO A 145 10.43 -10.03 -10.94
CA PRO A 145 10.34 -11.09 -9.94
C PRO A 145 8.95 -11.76 -9.83
N LEU A 146 7.90 -11.15 -10.38
CA LEU A 146 6.53 -11.68 -10.35
C LEU A 146 6.14 -12.38 -11.67
N ALA A 147 6.99 -12.34 -12.69
CA ALA A 147 6.67 -12.83 -14.04
C ALA A 147 6.25 -14.31 -14.01
N GLY A 148 7.02 -15.18 -13.36
CA GLY A 148 6.71 -16.61 -13.24
C GLY A 148 5.34 -16.87 -12.61
N SER A 149 4.91 -16.07 -11.64
CA SER A 149 3.60 -16.25 -11.02
C SER A 149 2.42 -16.01 -11.99
N ILE A 150 2.61 -15.15 -12.99
CA ILE A 150 1.60 -14.91 -14.03
C ILE A 150 1.60 -16.03 -15.06
N THR A 151 2.78 -16.53 -15.45
CA THR A 151 2.92 -17.63 -16.41
C THR A 151 2.37 -18.94 -15.84
N ASP A 152 2.71 -19.25 -14.59
CA ASP A 152 2.43 -20.54 -13.97
C ASP A 152 1.07 -20.57 -13.24
N GLY A 153 0.33 -19.46 -13.25
CA GLY A 153 -0.92 -19.32 -12.50
C GLY A 153 -0.74 -19.37 -10.96
N ALA A 154 0.48 -19.14 -10.49
CA ALA A 154 0.80 -19.09 -9.06
C ALA A 154 0.30 -17.79 -8.41
N ASP A 155 0.38 -17.71 -7.07
CA ASP A 155 -0.04 -16.49 -6.37
C ASP A 155 1.04 -15.39 -6.44
N PRO A 156 0.77 -14.25 -7.13
CA PRO A 156 1.69 -13.12 -7.18
C PRO A 156 1.99 -12.51 -5.80
N GLY A 157 1.08 -12.62 -4.85
CA GLY A 157 1.30 -12.16 -3.48
C GLY A 157 2.39 -12.97 -2.78
N ARG A 158 2.42 -14.28 -3.01
CA ARG A 158 3.48 -15.15 -2.51
C ARG A 158 4.81 -14.86 -3.18
N ALA A 159 4.84 -14.76 -4.51
CA ALA A 159 6.05 -14.41 -5.26
C ALA A 159 6.60 -13.03 -4.83
N TRP A 160 5.72 -12.06 -4.59
CA TRP A 160 6.07 -10.75 -4.05
C TRP A 160 6.75 -10.86 -2.69
N LEU A 161 6.19 -11.65 -1.77
CA LEU A 161 6.73 -11.86 -0.42
C LEU A 161 8.07 -12.59 -0.46
N ASP A 162 8.20 -13.60 -1.31
CA ASP A 162 9.43 -14.39 -1.43
C ASP A 162 10.56 -13.51 -2.00
N HIS A 163 10.29 -12.70 -3.02
CA HIS A 163 11.28 -11.73 -3.50
C HIS A 163 11.61 -10.68 -2.42
N TRP A 164 10.62 -10.14 -1.70
CA TRP A 164 10.86 -9.19 -0.62
C TRP A 164 11.82 -9.76 0.43
N ARG A 165 11.69 -11.05 0.77
CA ARG A 165 12.60 -11.75 1.70
C ARG A 165 14.04 -11.81 1.22
N THR A 166 14.29 -11.82 -0.08
CA THR A 166 15.66 -11.80 -0.63
C THR A 166 16.36 -10.46 -0.39
N LEU A 167 15.59 -9.38 -0.22
CA LEU A 167 16.09 -8.04 0.04
C LEU A 167 16.41 -7.78 1.52
N TRP A 168 16.11 -8.74 2.39
CA TRP A 168 16.35 -8.59 3.83
C TRP A 168 17.80 -8.94 4.19
N PRO A 169 18.31 -8.38 5.32
CA PRO A 169 19.60 -8.81 5.84
C PRO A 169 19.60 -10.31 6.10
N GLY A 170 20.73 -10.97 5.84
CA GLY A 170 20.83 -12.42 5.82
C GLY A 170 20.48 -13.10 7.14
N ARG A 171 20.83 -12.50 8.30
CA ARG A 171 20.64 -13.09 9.64
C ARG A 171 20.43 -12.02 10.71
N GLY A 172 20.08 -12.44 11.92
CA GLY A 172 20.07 -11.60 13.12
C GLY A 172 18.69 -11.06 13.54
N PRO A 173 18.68 -10.15 14.54
CA PRO A 173 17.44 -9.62 15.14
C PRO A 173 16.54 -8.90 14.14
N LEU A 174 17.15 -8.17 13.20
CA LEU A 174 16.43 -7.43 12.18
C LEU A 174 15.63 -8.37 11.27
N ARG A 175 16.24 -9.46 10.80
CA ARG A 175 15.53 -10.46 9.99
C ARG A 175 14.35 -11.06 10.75
N ARG A 176 14.53 -11.41 12.03
CA ARG A 176 13.42 -11.94 12.87
C ARG A 176 12.28 -10.93 13.02
N ALA A 177 12.60 -9.64 13.15
CA ALA A 177 11.59 -8.58 13.23
C ALA A 177 10.79 -8.46 11.91
N LEU A 178 11.44 -8.54 10.75
CA LEU A 178 10.80 -8.53 9.43
C LEU A 178 9.97 -9.80 9.20
N GLU A 179 10.47 -10.98 9.56
CA GLU A 179 9.71 -12.25 9.49
C GLU A 179 8.42 -12.17 10.31
N SER A 180 8.51 -11.66 11.53
CA SER A 180 7.35 -11.50 12.39
C SER A 180 6.31 -10.54 11.81
N LEU A 181 6.76 -9.46 11.16
CA LEU A 181 5.91 -8.47 10.51
C LEU A 181 5.23 -9.06 9.25
N ALA A 182 5.99 -9.80 8.44
CA ALA A 182 5.46 -10.52 7.29
C ALA A 182 4.42 -11.59 7.70
N GLY A 183 4.66 -12.28 8.82
CA GLY A 183 3.70 -13.21 9.41
C GLY A 183 2.39 -12.53 9.83
N ASP A 184 2.48 -11.37 10.49
CA ASP A 184 1.30 -10.58 10.88
C ASP A 184 0.48 -10.14 9.66
N ALA A 185 1.15 -9.70 8.57
CA ALA A 185 0.51 -9.31 7.33
C ALA A 185 -0.15 -10.50 6.64
N ARG A 186 0.54 -11.64 6.55
CA ARG A 186 0.02 -12.87 5.93
C ARG A 186 -1.25 -13.36 6.62
N VAL A 187 -1.24 -13.46 7.96
CA VAL A 187 -2.43 -13.86 8.74
C VAL A 187 -3.62 -12.94 8.45
N ALA A 188 -3.40 -11.64 8.28
CA ALA A 188 -4.47 -10.71 7.95
C ALA A 188 -4.98 -10.93 6.52
N ILE A 189 -4.07 -11.13 5.53
CA ILE A 189 -4.43 -11.40 4.13
C ILE A 189 -5.22 -12.70 4.01
N ASP A 190 -4.76 -13.79 4.64
CA ASP A 190 -5.43 -15.08 4.61
C ASP A 190 -6.85 -14.98 5.21
N ARG A 191 -7.00 -14.30 6.34
CA ARG A 191 -8.30 -14.04 6.96
C ARG A 191 -9.23 -13.21 6.07
N LEU A 192 -8.72 -12.13 5.46
CA LEU A 192 -9.51 -11.31 4.54
C LEU A 192 -9.96 -12.09 3.31
N GLY A 193 -9.13 -13.01 2.82
CA GLY A 193 -9.45 -13.86 1.67
C GLY A 193 -10.52 -14.92 1.94
N THR A 194 -10.75 -15.29 3.21
CA THR A 194 -11.74 -16.28 3.62
C THR A 194 -13.07 -15.65 4.08
N LEU A 195 -13.12 -14.33 4.24
CA LEU A 195 -14.34 -13.64 4.66
C LEU A 195 -15.36 -13.54 3.51
N PRO A 196 -16.65 -13.79 3.78
CA PRO A 196 -17.70 -13.50 2.82
C PRO A 196 -17.74 -12.00 2.45
N PRO A 197 -18.13 -11.64 1.22
CA PRO A 197 -18.31 -10.24 0.83
C PRO A 197 -19.22 -9.49 1.80
N GLY A 198 -18.75 -8.33 2.31
CA GLY A 198 -19.53 -7.48 3.23
C GLY A 198 -19.44 -7.84 4.71
N SER A 199 -18.71 -8.90 5.11
CA SER A 199 -18.59 -9.29 6.51
C SER A 199 -17.24 -8.91 7.11
N GLY A 200 -17.27 -8.35 8.33
CA GLY A 200 -16.19 -8.39 9.36
C GLY A 200 -14.76 -7.99 8.99
N SER A 201 -14.49 -7.43 7.80
CA SER A 201 -13.14 -7.02 7.39
C SER A 201 -12.51 -6.03 8.38
N ASP A 202 -13.33 -5.22 9.06
CA ASP A 202 -12.87 -4.17 9.95
C ASP A 202 -12.18 -4.72 11.19
N THR A 203 -12.65 -5.85 11.74
CA THR A 203 -12.01 -6.51 12.88
C THR A 203 -10.62 -7.04 12.52
N VAL A 204 -10.46 -7.63 11.33
CA VAL A 204 -9.16 -8.12 10.84
C VAL A 204 -8.20 -6.95 10.62
N VAL A 205 -8.69 -5.88 10.00
CA VAL A 205 -7.91 -4.65 9.75
C VAL A 205 -7.52 -3.97 11.06
N ALA A 206 -8.42 -3.86 12.03
CA ALA A 206 -8.13 -3.31 13.36
C ALA A 206 -7.07 -4.14 14.09
N GLY A 207 -7.17 -5.47 14.02
CA GLY A 207 -6.17 -6.37 14.57
C GLY A 207 -4.80 -6.21 13.92
N LEU A 208 -4.73 -6.08 12.60
CA LEU A 208 -3.48 -5.80 11.89
C LEU A 208 -2.91 -4.43 12.29
N ARG A 209 -3.74 -3.39 12.30
CA ARG A 209 -3.33 -2.04 12.75
C ARG A 209 -2.66 -2.08 14.11
N ARG A 210 -3.32 -2.72 15.11
CA ARG A 210 -2.77 -2.84 16.47
C ARG A 210 -1.40 -3.52 16.48
N ARG A 211 -1.23 -4.60 15.71
CA ARG A 211 0.06 -5.29 15.60
C ARG A 211 1.12 -4.38 14.97
N LEU A 212 0.80 -3.68 13.90
CA LEU A 212 1.71 -2.74 13.24
C LEU A 212 2.13 -1.60 14.18
N GLU A 213 1.24 -1.06 15.01
CA GLU A 213 1.55 -0.04 16.01
C GLU A 213 2.53 -0.58 17.07
N ILE A 214 2.33 -1.81 17.54
CA ILE A 214 3.27 -2.47 18.45
C ILE A 214 4.64 -2.67 17.79
N ARG A 215 4.67 -3.12 16.51
CA ARG A 215 5.91 -3.31 15.77
C ARG A 215 6.65 -1.99 15.55
N PHE A 216 5.95 -0.93 15.19
CA PHE A 216 6.53 0.40 15.03
C PHE A 216 7.22 0.88 16.31
N ARG A 217 6.55 0.74 17.46
CA ARG A 217 7.10 1.15 18.77
C ARG A 217 8.27 0.27 19.25
N ARG A 218 8.23 -1.04 18.95
CA ARG A 218 9.25 -2.01 19.40
C ARG A 218 10.50 -2.05 18.52
N ASN A 219 10.46 -1.47 17.33
CA ASN A 219 11.58 -1.49 16.39
C ASN A 219 12.01 -0.06 15.99
N PRO A 220 12.30 0.81 16.97
CA PRO A 220 12.85 2.12 16.65
C PRO A 220 14.22 1.94 16.00
N LEU A 221 14.61 2.87 15.15
CA LEU A 221 15.92 2.90 14.50
C LEU A 221 16.23 1.65 13.63
N ALA A 222 15.18 0.98 13.14
CA ALA A 222 15.32 -0.23 12.32
C ALA A 222 14.35 -0.24 11.14
N PRO A 223 14.72 -0.86 10.01
CA PRO A 223 13.83 -0.99 8.84
C PRO A 223 12.47 -1.60 9.18
N ALA A 224 12.41 -2.53 10.14
CA ALA A 224 11.16 -3.15 10.56
C ALA A 224 10.16 -2.13 11.13
N GLY A 225 10.64 -1.11 11.86
CA GLY A 225 9.80 0.01 12.31
C GLY A 225 9.29 0.84 11.15
N THR A 226 10.14 1.15 10.18
CA THR A 226 9.76 1.87 8.96
C THR A 226 8.70 1.11 8.16
N VAL A 227 8.89 -0.20 7.97
CA VAL A 227 7.91 -1.04 7.26
C VAL A 227 6.58 -1.12 8.03
N ALA A 228 6.63 -1.24 9.36
CA ALA A 228 5.41 -1.23 10.18
C ALA A 228 4.66 0.10 10.05
N TRP A 229 5.38 1.23 10.03
CA TRP A 229 4.79 2.54 9.81
C TRP A 229 4.16 2.66 8.42
N LEU A 230 4.85 2.23 7.36
CA LEU A 230 4.28 2.18 6.01
C LEU A 230 3.04 1.29 5.94
N GLY A 231 3.03 0.16 6.65
CA GLY A 231 1.83 -0.66 6.78
C GLY A 231 0.65 0.10 7.38
N LEU A 232 0.87 0.90 8.43
CA LEU A 232 -0.16 1.77 9.03
C LEU A 232 -0.67 2.80 8.01
N ARG A 233 0.22 3.41 7.23
CA ARG A 233 -0.14 4.35 6.17
C ARG A 233 -0.95 3.70 5.06
N GLY A 234 -0.57 2.50 4.64
CA GLY A 234 -1.34 1.72 3.66
C GLY A 234 -2.78 1.44 4.12
N LEU A 235 -2.97 1.11 5.40
CA LEU A 235 -4.31 0.93 5.97
C LEU A 235 -5.12 2.24 6.00
N GLU A 236 -4.49 3.38 6.27
CA GLU A 236 -5.14 4.69 6.22
C GLU A 236 -5.53 5.07 4.80
N LEU A 237 -4.62 4.94 3.84
CA LEU A 237 -4.90 5.20 2.43
C LEU A 237 -6.04 4.31 1.91
N ARG A 238 -6.08 3.02 2.31
CA ARG A 238 -7.19 2.12 1.99
C ARG A 238 -8.52 2.65 2.53
N ARG A 239 -8.56 3.15 3.78
CA ARG A 239 -9.79 3.71 4.38
C ARG A 239 -10.24 4.99 3.68
N VAL A 240 -9.31 5.91 3.40
CA VAL A 240 -9.56 7.14 2.64
C VAL A 240 -10.08 6.80 1.23
N ARG A 241 -9.41 5.87 0.54
CA ARG A 241 -9.85 5.38 -0.77
C ARG A 241 -11.30 4.88 -0.73
N GLY A 242 -11.61 4.00 0.24
CA GLY A 242 -12.98 3.48 0.41
C GLY A 242 -14.01 4.58 0.61
N ALA A 243 -13.72 5.54 1.49
CA ALA A 243 -14.58 6.68 1.76
C ALA A 243 -14.85 7.53 0.51
N LEU A 244 -13.81 7.82 -0.28
CA LEU A 244 -13.94 8.65 -1.49
C LEU A 244 -14.60 7.91 -2.65
N VAL A 245 -14.21 6.65 -2.92
CA VAL A 245 -14.75 5.87 -4.05
C VAL A 245 -16.25 5.63 -3.89
N VAL A 246 -16.71 5.27 -2.68
CA VAL A 246 -18.16 5.08 -2.41
C VAL A 246 -18.95 6.35 -2.69
N ARG A 247 -18.43 7.52 -2.31
CA ARG A 247 -19.08 8.81 -2.57
C ARG A 247 -19.03 9.21 -4.04
N ALA A 248 -17.90 8.95 -4.70
CA ALA A 248 -17.77 9.20 -6.14
C ALA A 248 -18.76 8.38 -6.96
N LEU A 249 -19.03 7.13 -6.56
CA LEU A 249 -20.02 6.26 -7.21
C LEU A 249 -21.47 6.72 -6.97
N ARG A 250 -21.74 7.36 -5.82
CA ARG A 250 -23.07 7.89 -5.50
C ARG A 250 -23.36 9.26 -6.08
N SER A 251 -22.32 9.99 -6.45
CA SER A 251 -22.46 11.30 -7.10
C SER A 251 -22.94 11.07 -8.54
N PRO A 252 -24.10 11.63 -8.96
CA PRO A 252 -24.54 11.48 -10.34
C PRO A 252 -23.46 12.06 -11.25
N SER A 253 -23.01 11.24 -12.21
CA SER A 253 -22.19 11.74 -13.31
C SER A 253 -22.99 12.83 -14.00
N THR A 254 -22.62 14.09 -13.81
CA THR A 254 -23.14 15.16 -14.66
C THR A 254 -22.57 14.85 -16.04
N GLY A 255 -23.35 14.13 -16.84
CA GLY A 255 -23.02 13.86 -18.24
C GLY A 255 -22.79 15.19 -18.94
N ALA A 256 -21.63 15.29 -19.59
CA ALA A 256 -21.41 16.26 -20.62
C ALA A 256 -22.15 15.81 -21.87
#